data_ed5a31a2f6be7ba0d3f43a25e567f0ef
#
_entry.id   ed5a31a2f6be7ba0d3f43a25e567f0ef
#
_cell.length_a   1.000
_cell.length_b   1.000
_cell.length_c   1.000
_cell.angle_alpha   90.00
_cell.angle_beta   90.00
_cell.angle_gamma   90.00
#
_symmetry.space_group_name_H-M   'P 1'
#
loop_
_entity.id
_entity.type
_entity.pdbx_description
1 polymer ?
#
loop_
_entity_poly.entity_id
_entity_poly.type
_entity_poly.pdbx_seq_one_letter_code
_entity_poly.pdbx_strand_id
1 'polypeptide(L)'
;KLVENISRISSYYIFGGHTMHFTKWQACGNDFVFINAAENPDIKSISDQAKLICDRHYGVGADGVIFILPSEAADLKMRIFNSDGSEAEMCGNGIRAFAKWAFELGLVNEKKISVETGAGILYPELLDDGNVRVDMGVPHLSAKEIPVLGFGDGTVVDKPLINGGTGKHYQVSCVSMGNPHCVIFVDDVNAIDLPGEGHQLEIDAHFPNKTNVEFAQKLSGNHFRMRVWERGTGITLACGTGTCAAVVA
;
A
#
# COMPACT_ATOMS: atom_id res chain seq x y z
N LYS A 1 -2.14 -11.86 12.03
CA LYS A 1 -1.94 -10.75 13.00
C LYS A 1 -1.14 -9.65 12.32
N LEU A 2 -1.82 -8.79 11.56
CA LEU A 2 -1.18 -7.74 10.74
C LEU A 2 -1.31 -6.31 11.36
N VAL A 3 -1.80 -6.19 12.58
CA VAL A 3 -2.03 -4.88 13.22
C VAL A 3 -1.70 -4.95 14.73
N GLU A 4 -0.49 -5.39 15.08
CA GLU A 4 0.00 -5.29 16.46
C GLU A 4 1.01 -4.16 16.56
N ASN A 5 0.75 -3.00 16.83
CA ASN A 5 1.55 -1.80 17.10
C ASN A 5 1.25 -0.64 16.15
N ILE A 6 0.08 -0.06 16.32
CA ILE A 6 -0.12 1.32 15.89
C ILE A 6 0.36 2.19 17.05
N SER A 7 1.57 2.70 16.97
CA SER A 7 2.04 3.75 17.90
C SER A 7 1.46 5.08 17.46
N ARG A 8 0.86 5.81 18.40
CA ARG A 8 0.29 7.14 18.19
C ARG A 8 1.18 8.18 18.86
N ILE A 9 1.58 9.20 18.12
CA ILE A 9 2.19 10.42 18.65
C ILE A 9 1.36 11.58 18.11
N SER A 10 0.65 12.31 18.99
CA SER A 10 -0.01 13.57 18.63
C SER A 10 0.94 14.71 18.97
N SER A 11 1.18 15.62 18.04
CA SER A 11 2.12 16.70 18.19
C SER A 11 1.75 17.91 17.32
N TYR A 12 2.51 18.99 17.51
CA TYR A 12 2.41 20.20 16.73
C TYR A 12 3.72 20.40 15.98
N TYR A 13 3.62 20.83 14.73
CA TYR A 13 4.77 21.22 13.92
C TYR A 13 4.57 22.64 13.42
N ILE A 14 5.59 23.49 13.55
CA ILE A 14 5.52 24.87 13.05
C ILE A 14 6.10 24.87 11.63
N PHE A 15 5.23 25.11 10.67
CA PHE A 15 5.58 25.15 9.26
C PHE A 15 5.19 26.48 8.65
N GLY A 16 6.16 27.21 8.06
CA GLY A 16 5.90 28.50 7.43
C GLY A 16 5.24 29.55 8.35
N GLY A 17 5.44 29.46 9.67
CA GLY A 17 4.81 30.32 10.67
C GLY A 17 3.42 29.89 11.14
N HIS A 18 2.90 28.77 10.63
CA HIS A 18 1.61 28.18 11.05
C HIS A 18 1.83 26.94 11.91
N THR A 19 0.98 26.75 12.90
CA THR A 19 0.98 25.54 13.72
C THR A 19 0.14 24.47 13.03
N MET A 20 0.75 23.33 12.73
CA MET A 20 0.06 22.17 12.14
C MET A 20 -0.19 21.13 13.23
N HIS A 21 -1.44 20.70 13.37
CA HIS A 21 -1.83 19.57 14.19
C HIS A 21 -1.74 18.27 13.40
N PHE A 22 -1.02 17.31 13.92
CA PHE A 22 -0.89 16.01 13.25
C PHE A 22 -0.85 14.85 14.26
N THR A 23 -1.09 13.66 13.77
CA THR A 23 -0.86 12.41 14.51
C THR A 23 0.01 11.50 13.67
N LYS A 24 1.05 10.90 14.24
CA LYS A 24 1.88 9.95 13.53
C LYS A 24 1.43 8.52 13.82
N TRP A 25 1.22 7.76 12.76
CA TRP A 25 0.79 6.37 12.81
C TRP A 25 1.70 5.49 11.96
N GLN A 26 1.74 4.22 12.30
CA GLN A 26 2.33 3.19 11.44
C GLN A 26 1.40 1.97 11.34
N ALA A 27 1.41 1.31 10.20
CA ALA A 27 0.78 0.02 9.99
C ALA A 27 1.76 -0.88 9.25
N CYS A 28 2.14 -1.99 9.85
CA CYS A 28 3.11 -2.93 9.29
C CYS A 28 4.48 -2.29 8.96
N GLY A 29 4.93 -1.32 9.77
CA GLY A 29 6.19 -0.60 9.56
C GLY A 29 6.15 0.52 8.53
N ASN A 30 5.03 0.71 7.82
CA ASN A 30 4.81 1.83 6.92
C ASN A 30 4.21 2.99 7.72
N ASP A 31 4.95 4.09 7.89
CA ASP A 31 4.60 5.19 8.78
C ASP A 31 4.06 6.40 8.02
N PHE A 32 3.02 7.01 8.57
CA PHE A 32 2.34 8.16 7.98
C PHE A 32 2.13 9.28 8.99
N VAL A 33 2.18 10.51 8.50
CA VAL A 33 1.67 11.69 9.20
C VAL A 33 0.21 11.87 8.81
N PHE A 34 -0.68 11.84 9.79
CA PHE A 34 -2.12 12.00 9.61
C PHE A 34 -2.54 13.41 9.98
N ILE A 35 -3.29 14.06 9.11
CA ILE A 35 -3.74 15.44 9.26
C ILE A 35 -5.25 15.51 9.07
N ASN A 36 -5.94 16.00 10.09
CA ASN A 36 -7.35 16.36 9.96
C ASN A 36 -7.44 17.75 9.31
N ALA A 37 -7.97 17.83 8.09
CA ALA A 37 -8.06 19.08 7.36
C ALA A 37 -8.94 20.14 8.07
N ALA A 38 -9.95 19.70 8.83
CA ALA A 38 -10.80 20.62 9.60
C ALA A 38 -10.05 21.35 10.72
N GLU A 39 -9.00 20.72 11.27
CA GLU A 39 -8.14 21.32 12.30
C GLU A 39 -6.97 22.14 11.72
N ASN A 40 -6.78 22.09 10.40
CA ASN A 40 -5.65 22.68 9.71
C ASN A 40 -6.09 23.46 8.45
N PRO A 41 -6.95 24.51 8.59
CA PRO A 41 -7.55 25.20 7.45
C PRO A 41 -6.54 25.97 6.58
N ASP A 42 -5.35 26.24 7.09
CA ASP A 42 -4.31 27.04 6.40
C ASP A 42 -3.41 26.19 5.49
N ILE A 43 -3.62 24.87 5.42
CA ILE A 43 -2.84 23.98 4.52
C ILE A 43 -3.31 24.15 3.08
N LYS A 44 -2.56 24.95 2.29
CA LYS A 44 -2.97 25.32 0.91
C LYS A 44 -2.35 24.47 -0.20
N SER A 45 -1.13 23.97 -0.04
CA SER A 45 -0.43 23.16 -1.05
C SER A 45 0.05 21.85 -0.43
N ILE A 46 -0.81 20.85 -0.49
CA ILE A 46 -0.59 19.56 0.18
C ILE A 46 0.62 18.83 -0.42
N SER A 47 0.77 18.84 -1.74
CA SER A 47 1.85 18.13 -2.45
C SER A 47 3.25 18.65 -2.07
N ASP A 48 3.43 19.98 -2.08
CA ASP A 48 4.73 20.59 -1.74
C ASP A 48 5.06 20.41 -0.26
N GLN A 49 4.04 20.47 0.60
CA GLN A 49 4.19 20.30 2.04
C GLN A 49 4.48 18.84 2.41
N ALA A 50 3.95 17.87 1.67
CA ALA A 50 4.21 16.45 1.93
C ALA A 50 5.69 16.13 1.90
N LYS A 51 6.46 16.66 0.94
CA LYS A 51 7.91 16.49 0.87
C LYS A 51 8.62 16.96 2.14
N LEU A 52 8.24 18.13 2.60
CA LEU A 52 8.87 18.75 3.79
C LEU A 52 8.45 18.02 5.07
N ILE A 53 7.17 17.66 5.20
CA ILE A 53 6.65 16.92 6.35
C ILE A 53 7.30 15.54 6.44
N CYS A 54 7.48 14.85 5.30
CA CYS A 54 8.04 13.52 5.23
C CYS A 54 9.56 13.46 5.40
N ASP A 55 10.27 14.58 5.28
CA ASP A 55 11.72 14.61 5.49
C ASP A 55 12.06 14.12 6.90
N ARG A 56 12.91 13.07 6.98
CA ARG A 56 13.24 12.43 8.26
C ARG A 56 14.27 13.19 9.07
N HIS A 57 14.90 14.22 8.50
CA HIS A 57 15.93 15.03 9.15
C HIS A 57 15.41 16.43 9.51
N TYR A 58 14.60 17.02 8.64
CA TYR A 58 14.14 18.42 8.79
C TYR A 58 12.62 18.54 8.98
N GLY A 59 11.85 17.46 8.75
CA GLY A 59 10.42 17.40 8.93
C GLY A 59 9.99 16.55 10.13
N VAL A 60 8.77 16.05 10.07
CA VAL A 60 8.25 15.04 11.01
C VAL A 60 8.86 13.66 10.71
N GLY A 61 9.15 13.40 9.43
CA GLY A 61 9.69 12.15 8.91
C GLY A 61 8.61 11.07 8.81
N ALA A 62 8.31 10.64 7.59
CA ALA A 62 7.34 9.56 7.33
C ALA A 62 7.50 9.04 5.89
N ASP A 63 6.86 7.91 5.59
CA ASP A 63 6.75 7.38 4.22
C ASP A 63 5.72 8.17 3.40
N GLY A 64 4.76 8.84 4.07
CA GLY A 64 3.76 9.66 3.42
C GLY A 64 2.92 10.47 4.40
N VAL A 65 2.02 11.29 3.84
CA VAL A 65 1.04 12.08 4.56
C VAL A 65 -0.35 11.64 4.16
N ILE A 66 -1.23 11.43 5.14
CA ILE A 66 -2.63 11.07 4.92
C ILE A 66 -3.53 12.18 5.48
N PHE A 67 -4.40 12.70 4.63
CA PHE A 67 -5.40 13.69 5.01
C PHE A 67 -6.76 13.05 5.21
N ILE A 68 -7.44 13.47 6.27
CA ILE A 68 -8.86 13.21 6.48
C ILE A 68 -9.64 14.45 6.09
N LEU A 69 -10.63 14.26 5.21
CA LEU A 69 -11.49 15.32 4.70
C LEU A 69 -12.96 14.87 4.76
N PRO A 70 -13.91 15.83 4.76
CA PRO A 70 -15.31 15.51 4.53
C PRO A 70 -15.52 14.95 3.12
N SER A 71 -16.54 14.11 2.94
CA SER A 71 -16.96 13.57 1.64
C SER A 71 -18.46 13.81 1.43
N GLU A 72 -18.85 14.00 0.17
CA GLU A 72 -20.27 14.03 -0.23
C GLU A 72 -20.74 12.62 -0.67
N ALA A 73 -19.81 11.70 -0.92
CA ALA A 73 -20.09 10.37 -1.47
C ALA A 73 -19.90 9.23 -0.46
N ALA A 74 -19.24 9.49 0.68
CA ALA A 74 -18.89 8.52 1.69
C ALA A 74 -18.90 9.16 3.08
N ASP A 75 -18.65 8.39 4.14
CA ASP A 75 -18.57 8.95 5.50
C ASP A 75 -17.38 9.92 5.61
N LEU A 76 -16.26 9.58 4.99
CA LEU A 76 -15.04 10.38 5.00
C LEU A 76 -14.29 10.23 3.66
N LYS A 77 -13.39 11.19 3.39
CA LYS A 77 -12.46 11.14 2.26
C LYS A 77 -11.02 11.06 2.74
N MET A 78 -10.26 10.16 2.15
CA MET A 78 -8.83 9.99 2.37
C MET A 78 -8.05 10.43 1.14
N ARG A 79 -7.05 11.31 1.34
CA ARG A 79 -6.02 11.59 0.32
C ARG A 79 -4.66 11.21 0.88
N ILE A 80 -3.82 10.62 0.04
CA ILE A 80 -2.48 10.14 0.40
C ILE A 80 -1.45 10.82 -0.48
N PHE A 81 -0.41 11.35 0.13
CA PHE A 81 0.75 11.90 -0.57
C PHE A 81 2.00 11.14 -0.13
N ASN A 82 2.74 10.66 -1.10
CA ASN A 82 4.05 10.03 -0.88
C ASN A 82 5.09 11.06 -0.43
N SER A 83 6.22 10.58 0.07
CA SER A 83 7.33 11.44 0.50
C SER A 83 7.95 12.28 -0.63
N ASP A 84 7.73 11.92 -1.89
CA ASP A 84 8.14 12.71 -3.06
C ASP A 84 7.08 13.78 -3.49
N GLY A 85 5.96 13.86 -2.76
CA GLY A 85 4.86 14.79 -3.02
C GLY A 85 3.85 14.29 -4.06
N SER A 86 4.05 13.14 -4.67
CA SER A 86 3.06 12.53 -5.58
C SER A 86 1.84 12.05 -4.79
N GLU A 87 0.65 12.19 -5.38
CA GLU A 87 -0.58 11.66 -4.78
C GLU A 87 -0.76 10.20 -5.18
N ALA A 88 -1.00 9.34 -4.18
CA ALA A 88 -1.32 7.93 -4.39
C ALA A 88 -2.84 7.71 -4.35
N GLU A 89 -3.33 6.86 -5.23
CA GLU A 89 -4.76 6.54 -5.30
C GLU A 89 -5.27 5.80 -4.06
N MET A 90 -4.44 4.89 -3.49
CA MET A 90 -4.77 4.08 -2.33
C MET A 90 -3.51 3.48 -1.70
N CYS A 91 -3.57 3.22 -0.39
CA CYS A 91 -2.58 2.45 0.36
C CYS A 91 -3.29 1.52 1.36
N GLY A 92 -3.13 0.21 1.20
CA GLY A 92 -3.75 -0.79 2.06
C GLY A 92 -3.34 -0.67 3.54
N ASN A 93 -2.08 -0.28 3.81
CA ASN A 93 -1.61 0.00 5.18
C ASN A 93 -2.25 1.30 5.69
N GLY A 94 -2.23 2.35 4.87
CA GLY A 94 -2.76 3.66 5.19
C GLY A 94 -4.25 3.65 5.54
N ILE A 95 -5.09 2.96 4.76
CA ILE A 95 -6.54 2.94 5.00
C ILE A 95 -6.91 2.21 6.29
N ARG A 96 -6.13 1.18 6.71
CA ARG A 96 -6.37 0.53 7.99
C ARG A 96 -6.09 1.46 9.17
N ALA A 97 -4.97 2.16 9.12
CA ALA A 97 -4.64 3.16 10.13
C ALA A 97 -5.63 4.33 10.12
N PHE A 98 -6.06 4.78 8.93
CA PHE A 98 -7.06 5.83 8.73
C PHE A 98 -8.39 5.50 9.42
N ALA A 99 -8.95 4.33 9.17
CA ALA A 99 -10.21 3.91 9.75
C ALA A 99 -10.17 3.88 11.28
N LYS A 100 -9.07 3.34 11.84
CA LYS A 100 -8.88 3.31 13.29
C LYS A 100 -8.73 4.71 13.87
N TRP A 101 -7.93 5.57 13.23
CA TRP A 101 -7.73 6.95 13.66
C TRP A 101 -9.04 7.76 13.60
N ALA A 102 -9.82 7.64 12.52
CA ALA A 102 -11.11 8.30 12.38
C ALA A 102 -12.10 7.91 13.48
N PHE A 103 -12.15 6.63 13.84
CA PHE A 103 -12.97 6.11 14.93
C PHE A 103 -12.50 6.65 16.30
N GLU A 104 -11.20 6.67 16.56
CA GLU A 104 -10.63 7.20 17.81
C GLU A 104 -10.85 8.71 17.99
N LEU A 105 -10.90 9.47 16.88
CA LEU A 105 -11.24 10.90 16.90
C LEU A 105 -12.75 11.17 17.08
N GLY A 106 -13.58 10.13 17.01
CA GLY A 106 -15.04 10.29 17.06
C GLY A 106 -15.63 10.94 15.80
N LEU A 107 -14.90 10.92 14.68
CA LEU A 107 -15.41 11.42 13.39
C LEU A 107 -16.42 10.47 12.76
N VAL A 108 -16.38 9.21 13.18
CA VAL A 108 -17.33 8.15 12.82
C VAL A 108 -17.69 7.35 14.08
N ASN A 109 -18.92 6.85 14.13
CA ASN A 109 -19.42 6.07 15.28
C ASN A 109 -19.56 4.59 14.96
N GLU A 110 -19.64 4.25 13.67
CA GLU A 110 -19.78 2.87 13.21
C GLU A 110 -18.41 2.22 13.01
N LYS A 111 -18.32 0.93 13.32
CA LYS A 111 -17.06 0.15 13.09
C LYS A 111 -16.78 -0.09 11.63
N LYS A 112 -17.80 -0.18 10.78
CA LYS A 112 -17.68 -0.29 9.33
C LYS A 112 -18.05 1.05 8.71
N ILE A 113 -17.11 1.65 8.01
CA ILE A 113 -17.27 2.97 7.41
C ILE A 113 -17.01 2.91 5.90
N SER A 114 -17.54 3.88 5.19
CA SER A 114 -17.22 4.14 3.78
C SER A 114 -16.17 5.24 3.68
N VAL A 115 -15.13 5.02 2.87
CA VAL A 115 -14.03 5.97 2.67
C VAL A 115 -13.83 6.21 1.18
N GLU A 116 -14.04 7.45 0.76
CA GLU A 116 -13.70 7.89 -0.59
C GLU A 116 -12.18 8.00 -0.74
N THR A 117 -11.63 7.35 -1.77
CA THR A 117 -10.20 7.36 -2.11
C THR A 117 -10.00 7.63 -3.60
N GLY A 118 -8.76 7.83 -4.04
CA GLY A 118 -8.45 7.94 -5.47
C GLY A 118 -8.78 6.66 -6.26
N ALA A 119 -8.83 5.51 -5.62
CA ALA A 119 -9.20 4.21 -6.21
C ALA A 119 -10.71 3.91 -6.13
N GLY A 120 -11.53 4.83 -5.62
CA GLY A 120 -12.96 4.64 -5.39
C GLY A 120 -13.32 4.55 -3.91
N ILE A 121 -14.54 4.09 -3.61
CA ILE A 121 -15.03 3.97 -2.23
C ILE A 121 -14.65 2.60 -1.68
N LEU A 122 -13.97 2.59 -0.53
CA LEU A 122 -13.57 1.41 0.20
C LEU A 122 -14.33 1.30 1.53
N TYR A 123 -14.44 0.10 2.05
CA TYR A 123 -15.24 -0.20 3.25
C TYR A 123 -14.38 -0.88 4.33
N PRO A 124 -13.49 -0.14 5.01
CA PRO A 124 -12.76 -0.68 6.15
C PRO A 124 -13.70 -0.94 7.33
N GLU A 125 -13.41 -2.01 8.08
CA GLU A 125 -14.19 -2.43 9.24
C GLU A 125 -13.27 -2.70 10.42
N LEU A 126 -13.53 -2.00 11.54
CA LEU A 126 -12.85 -2.22 12.82
C LEU A 126 -13.40 -3.49 13.49
N LEU A 127 -12.52 -4.46 13.73
CA LEU A 127 -12.89 -5.70 14.42
C LEU A 127 -12.74 -5.57 15.93
N ASP A 128 -13.39 -6.47 16.69
CA ASP A 128 -13.38 -6.46 18.16
C ASP A 128 -11.99 -6.72 18.75
N ASP A 129 -11.10 -7.38 18.02
CA ASP A 129 -9.72 -7.61 18.41
C ASP A 129 -8.78 -6.42 18.10
N GLY A 130 -9.34 -5.29 17.59
CA GLY A 130 -8.60 -4.09 17.23
C GLY A 130 -7.92 -4.14 15.86
N ASN A 131 -8.08 -5.23 15.10
CA ASN A 131 -7.67 -5.30 13.71
C ASN A 131 -8.63 -4.55 12.80
N VAL A 132 -8.18 -4.22 11.58
CA VAL A 132 -9.03 -3.61 10.55
C VAL A 132 -9.08 -4.52 9.34
N ARG A 133 -10.29 -4.94 8.98
CA ARG A 133 -10.59 -5.66 7.75
C ARG A 133 -10.92 -4.66 6.65
N VAL A 134 -10.35 -4.87 5.46
CA VAL A 134 -10.63 -4.05 4.28
C VAL A 134 -11.07 -4.97 3.15
N ASP A 135 -12.21 -4.66 2.52
CA ASP A 135 -12.60 -5.29 1.27
C ASP A 135 -11.73 -4.69 0.16
N MET A 136 -10.88 -5.50 -0.43
CA MET A 136 -9.92 -5.09 -1.46
C MET A 136 -10.49 -5.26 -2.88
N GLY A 137 -11.78 -5.56 -3.00
CA GLY A 137 -12.46 -5.77 -4.28
C GLY A 137 -12.15 -7.11 -4.92
N VAL A 138 -12.47 -7.20 -6.21
CA VAL A 138 -12.32 -8.43 -7.01
C VAL A 138 -10.96 -8.42 -7.72
N PRO A 139 -10.18 -9.51 -7.68
CA PRO A 139 -8.93 -9.60 -8.41
C PRO A 139 -9.19 -9.70 -9.92
N HIS A 140 -8.38 -9.01 -10.72
CA HIS A 140 -8.38 -9.16 -12.17
C HIS A 140 -7.27 -10.13 -12.56
N LEU A 141 -7.61 -11.12 -13.38
CA LEU A 141 -6.73 -12.25 -13.72
C LEU A 141 -6.34 -12.30 -15.20
N SER A 142 -7.02 -11.54 -16.06
CA SER A 142 -6.67 -11.53 -17.48
C SER A 142 -5.39 -10.71 -17.72
N ALA A 143 -4.53 -11.20 -18.61
CA ALA A 143 -3.25 -10.56 -18.94
C ALA A 143 -3.43 -9.07 -19.34
N LYS A 144 -4.53 -8.77 -20.04
CA LYS A 144 -4.87 -7.41 -20.49
C LYS A 144 -5.19 -6.46 -19.33
N GLU A 145 -5.88 -6.94 -18.30
CA GLU A 145 -6.29 -6.12 -17.14
C GLU A 145 -5.16 -5.93 -16.14
N ILE A 146 -4.14 -6.81 -16.12
CA ILE A 146 -3.00 -6.74 -15.18
C ILE A 146 -2.05 -5.59 -15.47
N PRO A 147 -1.71 -5.03 -16.60
CA PRO A 147 -1.36 -5.46 -17.95
C PRO A 147 -0.02 -6.22 -18.00
N VAL A 148 -0.03 -7.41 -18.58
CA VAL A 148 1.18 -8.22 -18.76
C VAL A 148 1.24 -8.74 -20.19
N LEU A 149 2.43 -8.78 -20.80
CA LEU A 149 2.67 -9.15 -22.20
C LEU A 149 3.32 -10.53 -22.31
N GLY A 150 3.22 -11.14 -23.49
CA GLY A 150 3.91 -12.39 -23.80
C GLY A 150 3.20 -13.68 -23.38
N PHE A 151 2.06 -13.59 -22.71
CA PHE A 151 1.30 -14.76 -22.21
C PHE A 151 -0.03 -15.00 -22.91
N GLY A 152 -0.34 -14.22 -23.97
CA GLY A 152 -1.67 -14.22 -24.62
C GLY A 152 -2.71 -13.44 -23.83
N ASP A 153 -4.00 -13.62 -24.17
CA ASP A 153 -5.10 -12.80 -23.60
C ASP A 153 -5.75 -13.45 -22.35
N GLY A 154 -5.34 -14.66 -22.00
CA GLY A 154 -5.92 -15.43 -20.88
C GLY A 154 -5.35 -15.07 -19.52
N THR A 155 -5.59 -15.95 -18.55
CA THR A 155 -5.00 -15.87 -17.22
C THR A 155 -3.52 -16.25 -17.25
N VAL A 156 -2.71 -15.58 -16.41
CA VAL A 156 -1.29 -15.88 -16.24
C VAL A 156 -1.10 -16.58 -14.90
N VAL A 157 -1.25 -17.91 -14.91
CA VAL A 157 -1.10 -18.75 -13.72
C VAL A 157 -0.05 -19.81 -14.02
N ASP A 158 0.97 -19.88 -13.17
CA ASP A 158 2.08 -20.82 -13.25
C ASP A 158 2.71 -20.88 -14.67
N LYS A 159 3.02 -19.70 -15.22
CA LYS A 159 3.59 -19.56 -16.57
C LYS A 159 5.11 -19.35 -16.51
N PRO A 160 5.88 -19.97 -17.44
CA PRO A 160 7.31 -19.75 -17.51
C PRO A 160 7.61 -18.30 -17.96
N LEU A 161 8.46 -17.61 -17.22
CA LEU A 161 9.04 -16.32 -17.57
C LEU A 161 10.56 -16.43 -17.51
N ILE A 162 11.25 -15.96 -18.55
CA ILE A 162 12.70 -15.80 -18.55
C ILE A 162 12.96 -14.30 -18.40
N ASN A 163 13.55 -13.92 -17.27
CA ASN A 163 13.91 -12.53 -17.05
C ASN A 163 14.98 -12.06 -18.04
N GLY A 164 14.68 -11.02 -18.79
CA GLY A 164 15.57 -10.52 -19.86
C GLY A 164 16.90 -9.95 -19.36
N GLY A 165 16.94 -9.44 -18.13
CA GLY A 165 18.14 -8.86 -17.53
C GLY A 165 19.10 -9.88 -16.92
N THR A 166 18.57 -10.95 -16.32
CA THR A 166 19.36 -11.95 -15.58
C THR A 166 19.46 -13.30 -16.26
N GLY A 167 18.58 -13.59 -17.22
CA GLY A 167 18.42 -14.92 -17.82
C GLY A 167 17.84 -15.98 -16.88
N LYS A 168 17.43 -15.63 -15.67
CA LYS A 168 16.77 -16.54 -14.73
C LYS A 168 15.40 -16.94 -15.20
N HIS A 169 15.03 -18.19 -14.93
CA HIS A 169 13.74 -18.78 -15.22
C HIS A 169 12.86 -18.77 -13.97
N TYR A 170 11.63 -18.30 -14.11
CA TYR A 170 10.62 -18.27 -13.05
C TYR A 170 9.33 -18.90 -13.52
N GLN A 171 8.54 -19.45 -12.61
CA GLN A 171 7.13 -19.75 -12.80
C GLN A 171 6.34 -18.62 -12.12
N VAL A 172 5.59 -17.87 -12.89
CA VAL A 172 4.91 -16.66 -12.43
C VAL A 172 3.40 -16.80 -12.50
N SER A 173 2.72 -16.27 -11.49
CA SER A 173 1.29 -16.00 -11.54
C SER A 173 1.08 -14.49 -11.42
N CYS A 174 0.32 -13.91 -12.36
CA CYS A 174 0.10 -12.48 -12.37
C CYS A 174 -1.34 -12.15 -11.98
N VAL A 175 -1.50 -11.15 -11.11
CA VAL A 175 -2.79 -10.71 -10.55
C VAL A 175 -2.81 -9.19 -10.50
N SER A 176 -3.94 -8.57 -10.81
CA SER A 176 -4.16 -7.16 -10.48
C SER A 176 -5.15 -7.04 -9.32
N MET A 177 -4.76 -6.29 -8.30
CA MET A 177 -5.60 -5.86 -7.18
C MET A 177 -5.87 -4.34 -7.27
N GLY A 178 -6.02 -3.83 -8.53
CA GLY A 178 -6.01 -2.41 -8.87
C GLY A 178 -4.61 -1.91 -9.26
N ASN A 179 -3.58 -2.68 -8.91
CA ASN A 179 -2.18 -2.52 -9.33
C ASN A 179 -1.60 -3.89 -9.69
N PRO A 180 -0.61 -3.97 -10.61
CA PRO A 180 -0.08 -5.24 -11.09
C PRO A 180 0.83 -5.92 -10.05
N HIS A 181 0.69 -7.23 -9.94
CA HIS A 181 1.48 -8.12 -9.09
C HIS A 181 1.99 -9.32 -9.89
N CYS A 182 3.27 -9.66 -9.70
CA CYS A 182 3.92 -10.86 -10.20
C CYS A 182 4.30 -11.73 -9.00
N VAL A 183 3.57 -12.82 -8.80
CA VAL A 183 3.76 -13.75 -7.68
C VAL A 183 4.60 -14.94 -8.13
N ILE A 184 5.63 -15.26 -7.36
CA ILE A 184 6.57 -16.36 -7.61
C ILE A 184 6.63 -17.22 -6.33
N PHE A 185 6.23 -18.50 -6.45
CA PHE A 185 6.37 -19.42 -5.34
C PHE A 185 7.79 -20.01 -5.32
N VAL A 186 8.40 -19.99 -4.14
CA VAL A 186 9.77 -20.45 -3.90
C VAL A 186 9.84 -21.33 -2.66
N ASP A 187 10.88 -22.18 -2.59
CA ASP A 187 11.10 -23.07 -1.43
C ASP A 187 11.57 -22.29 -0.21
N ASP A 188 12.41 -21.26 -0.38
CA ASP A 188 12.87 -20.39 0.71
C ASP A 188 12.98 -18.94 0.25
N VAL A 189 12.12 -18.06 0.78
CA VAL A 189 12.14 -16.63 0.48
C VAL A 189 13.41 -15.91 0.98
N ASN A 190 14.11 -16.50 1.97
CA ASN A 190 15.33 -15.89 2.49
C ASN A 190 16.55 -16.16 1.58
N ALA A 191 16.49 -17.16 0.71
CA ALA A 191 17.53 -17.46 -0.26
C ALA A 191 17.48 -16.52 -1.49
N ILE A 192 16.42 -15.70 -1.63
CA ILE A 192 16.24 -14.80 -2.78
C ILE A 192 17.02 -13.49 -2.57
N ASP A 193 17.81 -13.11 -3.56
CA ASP A 193 18.37 -11.76 -3.67
C ASP A 193 17.27 -10.79 -4.10
N LEU A 194 16.44 -10.39 -3.13
CA LEU A 194 15.27 -9.55 -3.40
C LEU A 194 15.62 -8.19 -4.03
N PRO A 195 16.71 -7.48 -3.66
CA PRO A 195 17.12 -6.26 -4.36
C PRO A 195 17.45 -6.49 -5.83
N GLY A 196 18.23 -7.53 -6.12
CA GLY A 196 18.65 -7.85 -7.48
C GLY A 196 17.50 -8.41 -8.32
N GLU A 197 16.86 -9.48 -7.85
CA GLU A 197 15.82 -10.17 -8.62
C GLU A 197 14.52 -9.39 -8.71
N GLY A 198 14.08 -8.76 -7.59
CA GLY A 198 12.85 -7.96 -7.54
C GLY A 198 12.91 -6.76 -8.47
N HIS A 199 14.03 -6.01 -8.45
CA HIS A 199 14.20 -4.88 -9.36
C HIS A 199 14.21 -5.30 -10.84
N GLN A 200 14.90 -6.38 -11.18
CA GLN A 200 14.97 -6.85 -12.57
C GLN A 200 13.61 -7.35 -13.08
N LEU A 201 12.80 -7.95 -12.22
CA LEU A 201 11.44 -8.36 -12.57
C LEU A 201 10.47 -7.17 -12.64
N GLU A 202 10.60 -6.18 -11.73
CA GLU A 202 9.80 -4.95 -11.78
C GLU A 202 9.83 -4.29 -13.16
N ILE A 203 11.02 -4.20 -13.76
CA ILE A 203 11.27 -3.50 -15.03
C ILE A 203 11.31 -4.43 -16.25
N ASP A 204 11.00 -5.71 -16.08
CA ASP A 204 11.03 -6.68 -17.19
C ASP A 204 10.05 -6.29 -18.30
N ALA A 205 10.42 -6.57 -19.55
CA ALA A 205 9.63 -6.20 -20.73
C ALA A 205 8.22 -6.80 -20.76
N HIS A 206 7.95 -7.89 -20.02
CA HIS A 206 6.63 -8.43 -19.86
C HIS A 206 5.68 -7.48 -19.09
N PHE A 207 6.20 -6.52 -18.33
CA PHE A 207 5.43 -5.58 -17.50
C PHE A 207 5.61 -4.14 -17.98
N PRO A 208 4.86 -3.70 -19.00
CA PRO A 208 5.03 -2.38 -19.63
C PRO A 208 4.80 -1.21 -18.65
N ASN A 209 3.99 -1.42 -17.62
CA ASN A 209 3.71 -0.45 -16.55
C ASN A 209 4.45 -0.77 -15.26
N LYS A 210 5.52 -1.59 -15.35
CA LYS A 210 6.21 -2.20 -14.21
C LYS A 210 5.26 -3.05 -13.35
N THR A 211 5.77 -3.73 -12.34
CA THR A 211 4.96 -4.60 -11.46
C THR A 211 5.51 -4.63 -10.04
N ASN A 212 4.67 -4.94 -9.06
CA ASN A 212 5.10 -5.42 -7.76
C ASN A 212 5.50 -6.88 -7.90
N VAL A 213 6.52 -7.32 -7.17
CA VAL A 213 7.04 -8.70 -7.23
C VAL A 213 6.99 -9.33 -5.86
N GLU A 214 6.24 -10.40 -5.73
CA GLU A 214 6.08 -11.17 -4.51
C GLU A 214 6.77 -12.52 -4.61
N PHE A 215 7.76 -12.77 -3.76
CA PHE A 215 8.29 -14.12 -3.54
C PHE A 215 7.57 -14.74 -2.36
N ALA A 216 6.84 -15.83 -2.58
CA ALA A 216 5.99 -16.48 -1.60
C ALA A 216 6.49 -17.92 -1.32
N GLN A 217 6.65 -18.25 -0.05
CA GLN A 217 7.01 -19.59 0.45
C GLN A 217 5.85 -20.19 1.19
N LYS A 218 5.41 -21.37 0.78
CA LYS A 218 4.43 -22.15 1.54
C LYS A 218 5.11 -22.84 2.72
N LEU A 219 4.69 -22.52 3.94
CA LEU A 219 5.26 -23.10 5.17
C LEU A 219 4.49 -24.34 5.59
N SER A 220 3.19 -24.24 5.87
CA SER A 220 2.33 -25.36 6.24
C SER A 220 0.86 -24.96 6.10
N GLY A 221 0.01 -25.90 5.67
CA GLY A 221 -1.43 -25.65 5.52
C GLY A 221 -1.70 -24.37 4.70
N ASN A 222 -2.33 -23.39 5.33
CA ASN A 222 -2.65 -22.09 4.74
C ASN A 222 -1.68 -20.98 5.17
N HIS A 223 -0.49 -21.33 5.66
CA HIS A 223 0.52 -20.36 6.08
C HIS A 223 1.56 -20.15 4.98
N PHE A 224 1.73 -18.90 4.60
CA PHE A 224 2.73 -18.44 3.64
C PHE A 224 3.64 -17.42 4.31
N ARG A 225 4.90 -17.44 3.91
CA ARG A 225 5.86 -16.36 4.16
C ARG A 225 6.09 -15.64 2.85
N MET A 226 6.07 -14.31 2.85
CA MET A 226 6.23 -13.51 1.64
C MET A 226 7.27 -12.42 1.87
N ARG A 227 8.05 -12.12 0.83
CA ARG A 227 8.85 -10.91 0.71
C ARG A 227 8.45 -10.21 -0.57
N VAL A 228 8.42 -8.88 -0.54
CA VAL A 228 7.93 -8.07 -1.65
C VAL A 228 8.95 -7.02 -2.08
N TRP A 229 9.01 -6.81 -3.37
CA TRP A 229 9.60 -5.65 -4.01
C TRP A 229 8.46 -4.83 -4.60
N GLU A 230 8.14 -3.69 -3.99
CA GLU A 230 7.06 -2.84 -4.46
C GLU A 230 7.50 -1.93 -5.62
N ARG A 231 6.64 -1.82 -6.60
CA ARG A 231 6.81 -1.00 -7.79
C ARG A 231 7.15 0.45 -7.44
N GLY A 232 8.32 0.92 -7.85
CA GLY A 232 8.79 2.29 -7.63
C GLY A 232 9.27 2.59 -6.20
N THR A 233 9.13 1.64 -5.27
CA THR A 233 9.50 1.83 -3.85
C THR A 233 10.63 0.90 -3.42
N GLY A 234 10.66 -0.33 -3.96
CA GLY A 234 11.62 -1.34 -3.56
C GLY A 234 11.14 -2.22 -2.42
N ILE A 235 12.06 -2.61 -1.51
CA ILE A 235 11.74 -3.49 -0.40
C ILE A 235 10.88 -2.75 0.64
N THR A 236 9.73 -3.33 0.97
CA THR A 236 8.88 -2.89 2.06
C THR A 236 8.62 -4.04 3.04
N LEU A 237 8.16 -3.71 4.25
CA LEU A 237 7.87 -4.72 5.28
C LEU A 237 6.52 -5.41 5.05
N ALA A 238 5.59 -4.79 4.35
CA ALA A 238 4.28 -5.37 4.03
C ALA A 238 3.60 -4.62 2.88
N CYS A 239 3.08 -5.38 1.93
CA CYS A 239 2.22 -4.92 0.85
C CYS A 239 0.83 -5.56 0.98
N GLY A 240 -0.22 -4.75 1.20
CA GLY A 240 -1.59 -5.25 1.39
C GLY A 240 -2.14 -5.90 0.12
N THR A 241 -2.01 -5.23 -1.03
CA THR A 241 -2.43 -5.75 -2.34
C THR A 241 -1.60 -6.96 -2.76
N GLY A 242 -0.27 -6.94 -2.49
CA GLY A 242 0.61 -8.07 -2.75
C GLY A 242 0.24 -9.32 -1.93
N THR A 243 -0.18 -9.14 -0.67
CA THR A 243 -0.69 -10.25 0.16
C THR A 243 -1.96 -10.85 -0.45
N CYS A 244 -2.89 -10.01 -0.92
CA CYS A 244 -4.09 -10.47 -1.61
C CYS A 244 -3.73 -11.21 -2.91
N ALA A 245 -2.83 -10.66 -3.72
CA ALA A 245 -2.36 -11.28 -4.96
C ALA A 245 -1.72 -12.65 -4.72
N ALA A 246 -0.88 -12.78 -3.69
CA ALA A 246 -0.24 -14.05 -3.33
C ALA A 246 -1.23 -15.13 -2.87
N VAL A 247 -2.37 -14.72 -2.27
CA VAL A 247 -3.44 -15.67 -1.89
C VAL A 247 -4.28 -16.08 -3.08
N VAL A 248 -4.44 -15.20 -4.07
CA VAL A 248 -5.20 -15.47 -5.30
C VAL A 248 -4.40 -16.37 -6.26
N ALA A 249 -3.08 -16.18 -6.32
CA ALA A 249 -2.18 -16.94 -7.19
C ALA A 249 -2.05 -18.41 -6.78
#